data_1b856e09d3c4b9bd80af352944e402d3
#
_entry.id   1b856e09d3c4b9bd80af352944e402d3
#
_cell.length_a   1.000
_cell.length_b   1.000
_cell.length_c   1.000
_cell.angle_alpha   90.00
_cell.angle_beta   90.00
_cell.angle_gamma   90.00
#
_symmetry.space_group_name_H-M   'P 1'
#
loop_
_entity.id
_entity.type
_entity.pdbx_description
1 polymer ?
#
loop_
_entity_poly.entity_id
_entity_poly.type
_entity_poly.pdbx_seq_one_letter_code
_entity_poly.pdbx_strand_id
1 'polypeptide(L)'
;MIGVRVVIALVMLLSAACTPSEAQPFTPVDLSDTSPVETSSRVPARPSPQDSARSAAPREEKVGVAPGVRVVVEWPAAPDADTTAMIEVLRDYFAGAFRAVVSEGRDTGYLDVVEYDAVDDASSWVGAFLDERRSVRGTARLYALNVSAVSGSGDDRGAQLDVCVDESKMRLLDSSTGKPVARQPDWTRKPFLQSAAMGRAADGGWRIRLFRHAKLPDERAKGCLR
;
A
#
# COMPACT_ATOMS: atom_id res chain seq x y z
N MET A 1 -0.02 -60.33 20.25
CA MET A 1 -1.47 -60.24 20.55
C MET A 1 -1.70 -58.96 21.34
N ILE A 2 -2.01 -57.87 20.65
CA ILE A 2 -2.43 -56.62 21.28
C ILE A 2 -3.47 -55.99 20.37
N GLY A 3 -4.68 -55.81 20.91
CA GLY A 3 -5.89 -55.42 20.17
C GLY A 3 -5.93 -53.96 19.81
N VAL A 4 -6.35 -53.71 18.58
CA VAL A 4 -6.70 -52.40 18.00
C VAL A 4 -8.10 -52.02 18.47
N ARG A 5 -8.25 -50.96 19.28
CA ARG A 5 -9.53 -50.34 19.59
C ARG A 5 -9.82 -49.23 18.57
N VAL A 6 -10.77 -49.49 17.70
CA VAL A 6 -11.35 -48.51 16.80
C VAL A 6 -12.35 -47.67 17.58
N VAL A 7 -12.11 -46.37 17.69
CA VAL A 7 -13.09 -45.37 18.16
C VAL A 7 -13.69 -44.65 16.96
N ILE A 8 -14.95 -44.95 16.70
CA ILE A 8 -15.77 -44.29 15.70
C ILE A 8 -16.33 -43.02 16.35
N ALA A 9 -15.87 -41.84 15.95
CA ALA A 9 -16.45 -40.55 16.32
C ALA A 9 -17.50 -40.14 15.28
N LEU A 10 -18.75 -40.09 15.74
CA LEU A 10 -19.92 -39.63 14.97
C LEU A 10 -19.87 -38.11 14.86
N VAL A 11 -19.65 -37.56 13.66
CA VAL A 11 -19.70 -36.11 13.38
C VAL A 11 -21.11 -35.76 12.98
N MET A 12 -21.86 -35.06 13.85
CA MET A 12 -23.14 -34.44 13.51
C MET A 12 -22.91 -33.17 12.66
N LEU A 13 -23.37 -33.19 11.42
CA LEU A 13 -23.49 -32.03 10.54
C LEU A 13 -24.68 -31.16 11.00
N LEU A 14 -24.36 -29.99 11.58
CA LEU A 14 -25.33 -28.90 11.71
C LEU A 14 -25.29 -28.04 10.44
N SER A 15 -26.29 -28.22 9.61
CA SER A 15 -26.57 -27.35 8.47
C SER A 15 -27.21 -26.03 8.94
N ALA A 16 -26.46 -24.94 9.00
CA ALA A 16 -26.98 -23.61 9.17
C ALA A 16 -27.49 -23.11 7.81
N ALA A 17 -28.82 -22.97 7.69
CA ALA A 17 -29.48 -22.36 6.56
C ALA A 17 -29.29 -20.85 6.61
N CYS A 18 -28.48 -20.30 5.68
CA CYS A 18 -28.41 -18.86 5.43
C CYS A 18 -29.63 -18.46 4.57
N THR A 19 -30.54 -17.70 5.14
CA THR A 19 -31.62 -17.02 4.39
C THR A 19 -30.99 -15.85 3.61
N PRO A 20 -31.24 -15.71 2.28
CA PRO A 20 -30.82 -14.54 1.54
C PRO A 20 -31.65 -13.32 1.97
N SER A 21 -30.96 -12.26 2.36
CA SER A 21 -31.53 -10.94 2.63
C SER A 21 -31.99 -10.34 1.30
N GLU A 22 -33.30 -10.11 1.16
CA GLU A 22 -33.91 -9.45 0.01
C GLU A 22 -33.34 -8.02 -0.11
N ALA A 23 -32.75 -7.73 -1.25
CA ALA A 23 -32.30 -6.38 -1.60
C ALA A 23 -33.50 -5.48 -1.84
N GLN A 24 -33.70 -4.48 -1.00
CA GLN A 24 -34.72 -3.45 -1.23
C GLN A 24 -34.37 -2.60 -2.44
N PRO A 25 -35.30 -2.38 -3.39
CA PRO A 25 -35.04 -1.51 -4.53
C PRO A 25 -34.92 -0.06 -4.08
N PHE A 26 -33.83 0.58 -4.49
CA PHE A 26 -33.59 2.00 -4.29
C PHE A 26 -34.52 2.81 -5.18
N THR A 27 -35.46 3.56 -4.57
CA THR A 27 -36.32 4.51 -5.26
C THR A 27 -35.60 5.88 -5.31
N PRO A 28 -35.29 6.43 -6.49
CA PRO A 28 -34.77 7.80 -6.58
C PRO A 28 -35.85 8.79 -6.17
N VAL A 29 -35.53 9.72 -5.26
CA VAL A 29 -36.38 10.84 -4.93
C VAL A 29 -36.26 11.87 -6.06
N ASP A 30 -37.36 12.09 -6.77
CA ASP A 30 -37.49 13.10 -7.82
C ASP A 30 -37.59 14.49 -7.17
N LEU A 31 -36.53 15.30 -7.30
CA LEU A 31 -36.51 16.69 -6.84
C LEU A 31 -36.81 17.63 -8.02
N SER A 32 -38.01 17.48 -8.59
CA SER A 32 -38.53 18.46 -9.55
C SER A 32 -39.68 19.20 -8.90
N ASP A 33 -39.39 20.28 -8.20
CA ASP A 33 -40.24 21.47 -8.12
C ASP A 33 -39.61 22.56 -7.27
N THR A 34 -39.06 23.57 -7.89
CA THR A 34 -38.97 24.91 -7.29
C THR A 34 -38.86 25.96 -8.43
N SER A 35 -39.94 26.65 -8.59
CA SER A 35 -40.10 27.82 -9.47
C SER A 35 -39.12 28.94 -9.16
N PRO A 36 -38.76 29.79 -10.17
CA PRO A 36 -37.78 30.85 -10.00
C PRO A 36 -38.43 32.10 -9.36
N VAL A 37 -37.84 32.56 -8.25
CA VAL A 37 -38.05 33.95 -7.78
C VAL A 37 -36.93 34.81 -8.32
N GLU A 38 -37.28 35.64 -9.31
CA GLU A 38 -36.45 36.77 -9.74
C GLU A 38 -36.31 37.79 -8.60
N THR A 39 -35.10 38.04 -8.13
CA THR A 39 -34.78 39.30 -7.47
C THR A 39 -33.44 39.81 -7.98
N SER A 40 -33.56 40.76 -8.89
CA SER A 40 -32.46 41.54 -9.46
C SER A 40 -31.86 42.44 -8.35
N SER A 41 -30.64 42.11 -7.91
CA SER A 41 -29.81 43.05 -7.16
C SER A 41 -28.38 43.00 -7.72
N ARG A 42 -28.10 44.00 -8.52
CA ARG A 42 -26.80 44.28 -9.13
C ARG A 42 -25.82 44.71 -8.01
N VAL A 43 -24.97 43.79 -7.53
CA VAL A 43 -23.83 44.10 -6.68
C VAL A 43 -22.59 44.26 -7.58
N PRO A 44 -21.78 45.33 -7.44
CA PRO A 44 -20.60 45.50 -8.26
C PRO A 44 -19.60 44.40 -8.00
N ALA A 45 -19.09 43.80 -9.06
CA ALA A 45 -18.09 42.75 -9.06
C ALA A 45 -16.82 43.21 -8.33
N ARG A 46 -16.57 42.64 -7.14
CA ARG A 46 -15.29 42.68 -6.46
C ARG A 46 -14.36 41.76 -7.26
N PRO A 47 -13.15 42.21 -7.68
CA PRO A 47 -12.21 41.31 -8.33
C PRO A 47 -11.87 40.18 -7.35
N SER A 48 -12.23 38.97 -7.72
CA SER A 48 -11.78 37.76 -7.03
C SER A 48 -10.25 37.69 -7.12
N PRO A 49 -9.55 37.45 -6.00
CA PRO A 49 -8.16 37.07 -6.08
C PRO A 49 -8.13 35.75 -6.85
N GLN A 50 -7.65 35.75 -8.08
CA GLN A 50 -7.17 34.54 -8.74
C GLN A 50 -5.92 34.11 -7.94
N ASP A 51 -6.15 33.35 -6.89
CA ASP A 51 -5.11 32.49 -6.34
C ASP A 51 -4.74 31.54 -7.47
N SER A 52 -3.68 31.92 -8.15
CA SER A 52 -2.97 31.05 -9.06
C SER A 52 -2.47 29.89 -8.18
N ALA A 53 -3.28 28.84 -8.07
CA ALA A 53 -2.83 27.55 -7.56
C ALA A 53 -1.68 27.12 -8.49
N ARG A 54 -0.49 27.57 -8.17
CA ARG A 54 0.75 27.12 -8.78
C ARG A 54 0.79 25.63 -8.50
N SER A 55 0.48 24.84 -9.52
CA SER A 55 0.60 23.39 -9.47
C SER A 55 2.03 23.09 -9.05
N ALA A 56 2.22 22.78 -7.76
CA ALA A 56 3.53 22.45 -7.25
C ALA A 56 4.02 21.20 -8.01
N ALA A 57 5.19 21.31 -8.62
CA ALA A 57 5.79 20.18 -9.31
C ALA A 57 5.95 18.99 -8.31
N PRO A 58 5.77 17.74 -8.75
CA PRO A 58 5.99 16.58 -7.91
C PRO A 58 7.37 16.66 -7.25
N ARG A 59 7.42 16.51 -5.93
CA ARG A 59 8.67 16.52 -5.16
C ARG A 59 9.26 15.11 -5.18
N GLU A 60 10.52 14.98 -5.56
CA GLU A 60 11.26 13.72 -5.43
C GLU A 60 12.06 13.73 -4.11
N GLU A 61 11.91 12.68 -3.31
CA GLU A 61 12.68 12.42 -2.11
C GLU A 61 13.59 11.21 -2.32
N LYS A 62 14.85 11.30 -1.90
CA LYS A 62 15.85 10.23 -2.00
C LYS A 62 16.25 9.77 -0.61
N VAL A 63 15.87 8.54 -0.26
CA VAL A 63 16.20 7.90 1.01
C VAL A 63 17.38 6.95 0.82
N GLY A 64 18.50 7.25 1.47
CA GLY A 64 19.65 6.34 1.54
C GLY A 64 19.34 5.20 2.51
N VAL A 65 19.42 3.97 2.05
CA VAL A 65 19.14 2.77 2.85
C VAL A 65 20.41 2.13 3.38
N ALA A 66 21.36 1.87 2.48
CA ALA A 66 22.65 1.28 2.73
C ALA A 66 23.61 1.71 1.61
N PRO A 67 24.95 1.48 1.71
CA PRO A 67 25.87 1.75 0.63
C PRO A 67 25.43 1.09 -0.69
N GLY A 68 25.11 1.91 -1.69
CA GLY A 68 24.64 1.47 -3.00
C GLY A 68 23.15 1.05 -3.08
N VAL A 69 22.37 1.24 -2.02
CA VAL A 69 20.91 0.99 -2.00
C VAL A 69 20.17 2.26 -1.60
N ARG A 70 19.14 2.62 -2.37
CA ARG A 70 18.28 3.77 -2.09
C ARG A 70 16.83 3.54 -2.52
N VAL A 71 15.93 4.24 -1.86
CA VAL A 71 14.52 4.37 -2.26
C VAL A 71 14.29 5.79 -2.72
N VAL A 72 13.60 5.96 -3.82
CA VAL A 72 13.17 7.26 -4.36
C VAL A 72 11.66 7.32 -4.30
N VAL A 73 11.12 8.35 -3.66
CA VAL A 73 9.68 8.57 -3.54
C VAL A 73 9.29 9.80 -4.36
N GLU A 74 8.38 9.64 -5.31
CA GLU A 74 7.76 10.75 -6.04
C GLU A 74 6.48 11.16 -5.32
N TRP A 75 6.54 12.21 -4.55
CA TRP A 75 5.42 12.72 -3.79
C TRP A 75 4.33 13.30 -4.69
N PRO A 76 3.04 13.06 -4.39
CA PRO A 76 1.96 13.76 -5.08
C PRO A 76 2.05 15.26 -4.83
N ALA A 77 1.44 16.04 -5.70
CA ALA A 77 1.34 17.48 -5.51
C ALA A 77 0.39 17.79 -4.34
N ALA A 78 0.88 18.54 -3.33
CA ALA A 78 0.11 19.03 -2.19
C ALA A 78 -0.74 17.93 -1.47
N PRO A 79 -0.12 16.85 -0.95
CA PRO A 79 -0.85 15.86 -0.18
C PRO A 79 -1.34 16.48 1.14
N ASP A 80 -2.50 16.06 1.63
CA ASP A 80 -2.96 16.41 2.97
C ASP A 80 -2.10 15.74 4.07
N ALA A 81 -2.35 16.08 5.33
CA ALA A 81 -1.57 15.58 6.46
C ALA A 81 -1.67 14.04 6.61
N ASP A 82 -2.86 13.45 6.40
CA ASP A 82 -3.06 12.02 6.50
C ASP A 82 -2.37 11.28 5.36
N THR A 83 -2.53 11.78 4.13
CA THR A 83 -1.84 11.25 2.95
C THR A 83 -0.32 11.32 3.12
N THR A 84 0.19 12.44 3.64
CA THR A 84 1.62 12.62 3.95
C THR A 84 2.09 11.55 4.92
N ALA A 85 1.40 11.39 6.05
CA ALA A 85 1.78 10.43 7.08
C ALA A 85 1.73 8.97 6.56
N MET A 86 0.73 8.62 5.76
CA MET A 86 0.65 7.29 5.13
C MET A 86 1.80 7.03 4.15
N ILE A 87 2.18 8.03 3.36
CA ILE A 87 3.33 7.90 2.44
C ILE A 87 4.64 7.75 3.22
N GLU A 88 4.81 8.46 4.32
CA GLU A 88 5.97 8.31 5.22
C GLU A 88 6.08 6.90 5.78
N VAL A 89 4.98 6.35 6.29
CA VAL A 89 4.91 4.96 6.77
C VAL A 89 5.31 3.98 5.67
N LEU A 90 4.76 4.12 4.47
CA LEU A 90 5.09 3.24 3.35
C LEU A 90 6.56 3.38 2.90
N ARG A 91 7.09 4.61 2.83
CA ARG A 91 8.50 4.90 2.56
C ARG A 91 9.41 4.20 3.57
N ASP A 92 9.08 4.34 4.87
CA ASP A 92 9.88 3.78 5.96
C ASP A 92 9.86 2.26 5.96
N TYR A 93 8.69 1.66 5.62
CA TYR A 93 8.60 0.23 5.39
C TYR A 93 9.53 -0.24 4.26
N PHE A 94 9.46 0.36 3.07
CA PHE A 94 10.33 -0.05 1.95
C PHE A 94 11.81 0.17 2.25
N ALA A 95 12.17 1.32 2.81
CA ALA A 95 13.55 1.61 3.18
C ALA A 95 14.07 0.63 4.24
N GLY A 96 13.27 0.33 5.25
CA GLY A 96 13.60 -0.60 6.30
C GLY A 96 13.67 -2.04 5.82
N ALA A 97 12.73 -2.49 4.96
CA ALA A 97 12.75 -3.83 4.39
C ALA A 97 14.01 -4.09 3.53
N PHE A 98 14.42 -3.13 2.69
CA PHE A 98 15.70 -3.24 1.99
C PHE A 98 16.90 -3.22 2.94
N ARG A 99 16.84 -2.47 4.04
CA ARG A 99 17.88 -2.47 5.07
C ARG A 99 17.96 -3.83 5.77
N ALA A 100 16.82 -4.44 6.07
CA ALA A 100 16.76 -5.80 6.60
C ALA A 100 17.43 -6.82 5.67
N VAL A 101 17.14 -6.76 4.36
CA VAL A 101 17.78 -7.62 3.36
C VAL A 101 19.30 -7.43 3.33
N VAL A 102 19.79 -6.18 3.30
CA VAL A 102 21.24 -5.88 3.24
C VAL A 102 21.95 -6.22 4.54
N SER A 103 21.27 -6.11 5.68
CA SER A 103 21.79 -6.48 6.99
C SER A 103 21.67 -7.97 7.31
N GLU A 104 21.18 -8.79 6.37
CA GLU A 104 20.92 -10.22 6.58
C GLU A 104 19.97 -10.48 7.76
N GLY A 105 18.89 -9.67 7.84
CA GLY A 105 17.84 -9.80 8.86
C GLY A 105 18.18 -9.18 10.21
N ARG A 106 19.33 -8.53 10.38
CA ARG A 106 19.71 -7.91 11.68
C ARG A 106 18.94 -6.64 12.00
N ASP A 107 18.50 -5.91 10.99
CA ASP A 107 17.66 -4.72 11.13
C ASP A 107 16.20 -5.11 10.84
N THR A 108 15.35 -4.98 11.84
CA THR A 108 13.92 -5.31 11.73
C THR A 108 13.02 -4.08 11.88
N GLY A 109 13.60 -2.87 11.87
CA GLY A 109 12.86 -1.62 12.10
C GLY A 109 11.72 -1.35 11.11
N TYR A 110 11.69 -2.03 9.96
CA TYR A 110 10.55 -1.95 9.02
C TYR A 110 9.24 -2.50 9.61
N LEU A 111 9.32 -3.34 10.65
CA LEU A 111 8.15 -3.87 11.33
C LEU A 111 7.52 -2.88 12.33
N ASP A 112 8.23 -1.82 12.72
CA ASP A 112 7.72 -0.81 13.64
C ASP A 112 6.52 -0.02 13.07
N VAL A 113 6.37 -0.03 11.74
CA VAL A 113 5.28 0.62 11.03
C VAL A 113 4.18 -0.35 10.56
N VAL A 114 4.23 -1.60 11.04
CA VAL A 114 3.30 -2.68 10.68
C VAL A 114 2.47 -3.08 11.90
N GLU A 115 1.18 -3.31 11.73
CA GLU A 115 0.32 -3.90 12.76
C GLU A 115 0.76 -5.34 13.07
N TYR A 116 0.60 -5.76 14.33
CA TYR A 116 1.07 -7.07 14.80
C TYR A 116 0.56 -8.23 13.94
N ASP A 117 -0.72 -8.22 13.58
CA ASP A 117 -1.35 -9.28 12.78
C ASP A 117 -0.87 -9.34 11.32
N ALA A 118 -0.19 -8.28 10.85
CA ALA A 118 0.34 -8.19 9.49
C ALA A 118 1.86 -8.48 9.41
N VAL A 119 2.52 -8.75 10.54
CA VAL A 119 3.98 -8.95 10.61
C VAL A 119 4.44 -10.11 9.73
N ASP A 120 3.73 -11.24 9.75
CA ASP A 120 4.10 -12.42 8.95
C ASP A 120 4.02 -12.14 7.45
N ASP A 121 2.96 -11.45 6.99
CA ASP A 121 2.81 -11.04 5.59
C ASP A 121 3.88 -10.02 5.19
N ALA A 122 4.10 -9.01 6.02
CA ALA A 122 5.10 -7.97 5.79
C ALA A 122 6.54 -8.49 5.77
N SER A 123 6.86 -9.48 6.60
CA SER A 123 8.20 -10.06 6.68
C SER A 123 8.49 -11.13 5.64
N SER A 124 7.46 -11.69 5.00
CA SER A 124 7.60 -12.80 4.04
C SER A 124 8.54 -12.46 2.87
N TRP A 125 8.48 -11.22 2.38
CA TRP A 125 9.34 -10.74 1.30
C TRP A 125 10.82 -10.70 1.74
N VAL A 126 11.12 -10.17 2.92
CA VAL A 126 12.48 -10.15 3.49
C VAL A 126 12.95 -11.58 3.73
N GLY A 127 12.09 -12.44 4.32
CA GLY A 127 12.38 -13.85 4.58
C GLY A 127 12.83 -14.59 3.32
N ALA A 128 12.14 -14.40 2.19
CA ALA A 128 12.51 -15.03 0.93
C ALA A 128 13.94 -14.66 0.46
N PHE A 129 14.40 -13.43 0.69
CA PHE A 129 15.78 -13.05 0.40
C PHE A 129 16.79 -13.76 1.31
N LEU A 130 16.47 -13.85 2.60
CA LEU A 130 17.34 -14.48 3.59
C LEU A 130 17.48 -15.98 3.35
N ASP A 131 16.38 -16.65 3.07
CA ASP A 131 16.34 -18.10 2.79
C ASP A 131 17.17 -18.47 1.56
N GLU A 132 17.13 -17.63 0.53
CA GLU A 132 17.89 -17.81 -0.70
C GLU A 132 19.32 -17.24 -0.64
N ARG A 133 19.75 -16.69 0.50
CA ARG A 133 21.03 -15.99 0.67
C ARG A 133 21.23 -14.89 -0.37
N ARG A 134 20.23 -14.02 -0.49
CA ARG A 134 20.22 -12.93 -1.45
C ARG A 134 20.35 -11.58 -0.75
N SER A 135 20.92 -10.66 -1.48
CA SER A 135 21.00 -9.24 -1.14
C SER A 135 20.65 -8.40 -2.36
N VAL A 136 20.66 -7.10 -2.22
CA VAL A 136 20.27 -6.17 -3.28
C VAL A 136 21.24 -4.98 -3.37
N ARG A 137 21.33 -4.39 -4.57
CA ARG A 137 21.97 -3.09 -4.83
C ARG A 137 21.15 -2.33 -5.87
N GLY A 138 21.09 -1.02 -5.76
CA GLY A 138 20.48 -0.15 -6.76
C GLY A 138 19.45 0.79 -6.19
N THR A 139 18.45 1.12 -7.00
CA THR A 139 17.42 2.10 -6.65
C THR A 139 16.04 1.52 -6.91
N ALA A 140 15.19 1.50 -5.89
CA ALA A 140 13.76 1.29 -6.01
C ALA A 140 13.07 2.67 -6.09
N ARG A 141 12.03 2.80 -6.90
CA ARG A 141 11.25 4.02 -7.06
C ARG A 141 9.79 3.75 -6.71
N LEU A 142 9.24 4.60 -5.85
CA LEU A 142 7.84 4.63 -5.46
C LEU A 142 7.19 5.85 -6.13
N TYR A 143 6.15 5.64 -6.91
CA TYR A 143 5.51 6.70 -7.68
C TYR A 143 4.02 6.46 -7.88
N ALA A 144 3.30 7.44 -8.41
CA ALA A 144 1.85 7.40 -8.58
C ALA A 144 1.12 7.04 -7.28
N LEU A 145 1.63 7.57 -6.15
CA LEU A 145 1.02 7.36 -4.84
C LEU A 145 -0.36 8.00 -4.78
N ASN A 146 -1.35 7.23 -4.40
CA ASN A 146 -2.74 7.67 -4.35
C ASN A 146 -3.51 6.96 -3.23
N VAL A 147 -4.27 7.73 -2.44
CA VAL A 147 -5.24 7.17 -1.49
C VAL A 147 -6.50 6.82 -2.27
N SER A 148 -6.75 5.54 -2.47
CA SER A 148 -7.86 5.04 -3.32
C SER A 148 -9.14 4.78 -2.55
N ALA A 149 -9.06 4.59 -1.23
CA ALA A 149 -10.23 4.42 -0.36
C ALA A 149 -9.93 4.92 1.05
N VAL A 150 -10.97 5.47 1.70
CA VAL A 150 -10.95 5.83 3.12
C VAL A 150 -12.22 5.29 3.76
N SER A 151 -12.10 4.69 4.95
CA SER A 151 -13.22 4.14 5.72
C SER A 151 -13.09 4.50 7.20
N GLY A 152 -14.21 4.45 7.92
CA GLY A 152 -14.23 4.73 9.35
C GLY A 152 -13.98 6.20 9.71
N SER A 153 -13.85 6.46 11.00
CA SER A 153 -13.58 7.80 11.56
C SER A 153 -12.83 7.68 12.89
N GLY A 154 -12.14 8.73 13.30
CA GLY A 154 -11.36 8.72 14.55
C GLY A 154 -10.31 7.60 14.55
N ASP A 155 -10.25 6.85 15.63
CA ASP A 155 -9.27 5.77 15.85
C ASP A 155 -9.55 4.52 14.97
N ASP A 156 -10.81 4.36 14.50
CA ASP A 156 -11.17 3.27 13.57
C ASP A 156 -10.94 3.64 12.10
N ARG A 157 -10.29 4.77 11.83
CA ARG A 157 -10.04 5.23 10.47
C ARG A 157 -9.05 4.32 9.76
N GLY A 158 -9.48 3.81 8.60
CA GLY A 158 -8.65 3.03 7.69
C GLY A 158 -8.56 3.69 6.32
N ALA A 159 -7.52 3.37 5.59
CA ALA A 159 -7.31 3.84 4.22
C ALA A 159 -6.58 2.79 3.38
N GLN A 160 -6.74 2.88 2.06
CA GLN A 160 -5.91 2.15 1.11
C GLN A 160 -5.01 3.13 0.38
N LEU A 161 -3.71 2.93 0.49
CA LEU A 161 -2.68 3.65 -0.26
C LEU A 161 -2.15 2.75 -1.38
N ASP A 162 -2.31 3.19 -2.61
CA ASP A 162 -1.79 2.53 -3.80
C ASP A 162 -0.50 3.22 -4.25
N VAL A 163 0.47 2.43 -4.69
CA VAL A 163 1.77 2.90 -5.16
C VAL A 163 2.30 2.02 -6.28
N CYS A 164 2.85 2.63 -7.31
CA CYS A 164 3.63 1.92 -8.31
C CYS A 164 5.08 1.78 -7.83
N VAL A 165 5.58 0.56 -7.84
CA VAL A 165 6.95 0.21 -7.44
C VAL A 165 7.75 -0.19 -8.66
N ASP A 166 8.85 0.53 -8.93
CA ASP A 166 9.78 0.22 -10.01
C ASP A 166 11.15 -0.14 -9.44
N GLU A 167 11.50 -1.39 -9.55
CA GLU A 167 12.77 -1.97 -9.13
C GLU A 167 13.69 -2.33 -10.31
N SER A 168 13.42 -1.79 -11.50
CA SER A 168 14.20 -2.07 -12.71
C SER A 168 15.67 -1.63 -12.61
N LYS A 169 15.95 -0.70 -11.72
CA LYS A 169 17.32 -0.27 -11.38
C LYS A 169 17.94 -0.99 -10.19
N MET A 170 17.24 -2.00 -9.65
CA MET A 170 17.77 -2.92 -8.64
C MET A 170 18.50 -4.09 -9.30
N ARG A 171 19.41 -4.69 -8.55
CA ARG A 171 20.10 -5.94 -8.90
C ARG A 171 20.11 -6.86 -7.69
N LEU A 172 19.68 -8.08 -7.92
CA LEU A 172 19.77 -9.15 -6.95
C LEU A 172 21.20 -9.67 -6.91
N LEU A 173 21.76 -9.80 -5.73
CA LEU A 173 23.13 -10.25 -5.47
C LEU A 173 23.07 -11.56 -4.66
N ASP A 174 24.07 -12.37 -4.83
CA ASP A 174 24.42 -13.43 -3.88
C ASP A 174 25.07 -12.77 -2.65
N SER A 175 24.52 -12.97 -1.44
CA SER A 175 24.95 -12.27 -0.24
C SER A 175 26.37 -12.66 0.21
N SER A 176 26.79 -13.90 -0.09
CA SER A 176 28.12 -14.41 0.31
C SER A 176 29.25 -13.84 -0.56
N THR A 177 28.97 -13.60 -1.85
CA THR A 177 29.98 -13.15 -2.81
C THR A 177 29.85 -11.68 -3.20
N GLY A 178 28.71 -11.06 -2.94
CA GLY A 178 28.36 -9.71 -3.38
C GLY A 178 28.21 -9.57 -4.90
N LYS A 179 28.23 -10.68 -5.66
CA LYS A 179 28.11 -10.68 -7.11
C LYS A 179 26.65 -10.73 -7.56
N PRO A 180 26.31 -10.08 -8.69
CA PRO A 180 24.99 -10.23 -9.27
C PRO A 180 24.68 -11.70 -9.60
N VAL A 181 23.46 -12.16 -9.27
CA VAL A 181 23.02 -13.49 -9.70
C VAL A 181 22.87 -13.53 -11.22
N ALA A 182 23.16 -14.68 -11.82
CA ALA A 182 23.18 -14.83 -13.26
C ALA A 182 21.82 -14.52 -13.91
N ARG A 183 20.74 -14.97 -13.27
CA ARG A 183 19.36 -14.73 -13.74
C ARG A 183 18.67 -13.76 -12.78
N GLN A 184 18.50 -12.53 -13.22
CA GLN A 184 17.73 -11.54 -12.47
C GLN A 184 16.23 -11.86 -12.55
N PRO A 185 15.48 -11.76 -11.44
CA PRO A 185 14.05 -12.05 -11.42
C PRO A 185 13.23 -11.01 -12.20
N ASP A 186 12.00 -11.38 -12.57
CA ASP A 186 11.16 -10.54 -13.43
C ASP A 186 10.72 -9.23 -12.79
N TRP A 187 10.61 -9.16 -11.46
CA TRP A 187 10.30 -7.92 -10.75
C TRP A 187 11.37 -6.83 -10.94
N THR A 188 12.62 -7.19 -11.29
CA THR A 188 13.65 -6.22 -11.68
C THR A 188 13.51 -5.71 -13.12
N ARG A 189 12.42 -6.01 -13.81
CA ARG A 189 12.24 -5.64 -15.23
C ARG A 189 11.01 -4.81 -15.50
N LYS A 190 9.99 -4.97 -14.68
CA LYS A 190 8.69 -4.32 -14.88
C LYS A 190 8.17 -3.79 -13.55
N PRO A 191 7.58 -2.60 -13.54
CA PRO A 191 6.93 -2.08 -12.36
C PRO A 191 5.70 -2.93 -11.99
N PHE A 192 5.28 -2.83 -10.75
CA PHE A 192 4.10 -3.47 -10.22
C PHE A 192 3.31 -2.51 -9.33
N LEU A 193 2.04 -2.80 -9.11
CA LEU A 193 1.21 -2.07 -8.15
C LEU A 193 1.32 -2.73 -6.78
N GLN A 194 1.59 -1.92 -5.77
CA GLN A 194 1.49 -2.28 -4.37
C GLN A 194 0.33 -1.50 -3.75
N SER A 195 -0.60 -2.20 -3.11
CA SER A 195 -1.66 -1.60 -2.31
C SER A 195 -1.41 -1.93 -0.85
N ALA A 196 -1.37 -0.91 0.00
CA ALA A 196 -1.27 -1.06 1.45
C ALA A 196 -2.59 -0.65 2.10
N ALA A 197 -3.27 -1.59 2.75
CA ALA A 197 -4.33 -1.23 3.69
C ALA A 197 -3.69 -0.73 4.97
N MET A 198 -4.09 0.45 5.42
CA MET A 198 -3.55 1.13 6.58
C MET A 198 -4.64 1.44 7.59
N GLY A 199 -4.29 1.53 8.85
CA GLY A 199 -5.19 1.91 9.93
C GLY A 199 -4.51 2.81 10.95
N ARG A 200 -5.31 3.53 11.72
CA ARG A 200 -4.84 4.27 12.88
C ARG A 200 -4.52 3.28 14.00
N ALA A 201 -3.36 3.43 14.60
CA ALA A 201 -2.98 2.73 15.82
C ALA A 201 -3.40 3.53 17.07
N ALA A 202 -3.33 2.92 18.25
CA ALA A 202 -3.70 3.54 19.50
C ALA A 202 -2.89 4.83 19.84
N ASP A 203 -1.69 4.97 19.28
CA ASP A 203 -0.86 6.16 19.39
C ASP A 203 -1.24 7.28 18.40
N GLY A 204 -2.28 7.05 17.60
CA GLY A 204 -2.76 7.95 16.54
C GLY A 204 -1.91 7.93 15.27
N GLY A 205 -0.85 7.15 15.21
CA GLY A 205 -0.03 6.95 14.00
C GLY A 205 -0.71 6.03 12.98
N TRP A 206 -0.31 6.12 11.73
CA TRP A 206 -0.71 5.15 10.72
C TRP A 206 0.16 3.89 10.80
N ARG A 207 -0.45 2.71 10.58
CA ARG A 207 0.24 1.41 10.50
C ARG A 207 -0.28 0.64 9.30
N ILE A 208 0.57 -0.21 8.73
CA ILE A 208 0.22 -1.12 7.64
C ILE A 208 -0.46 -2.34 8.24
N ARG A 209 -1.66 -2.68 7.73
CA ARG A 209 -2.48 -3.84 8.15
C ARG A 209 -2.44 -4.98 7.16
N LEU A 210 -2.25 -4.69 5.90
CA LEU A 210 -2.26 -5.69 4.83
C LEU A 210 -1.54 -5.14 3.60
N PHE A 211 -0.80 -6.01 2.93
CA PHE A 211 -0.30 -5.75 1.59
C PHE A 211 -1.01 -6.59 0.54
N ARG A 212 -1.23 -5.96 -0.61
CA ARG A 212 -1.64 -6.63 -1.84
C ARG A 212 -0.82 -6.10 -2.98
N HIS A 213 -0.41 -6.98 -3.88
CA HIS A 213 0.32 -6.55 -5.07
C HIS A 213 -0.31 -7.12 -6.34
N ALA A 214 -0.21 -6.37 -7.43
CA ALA A 214 -0.61 -6.79 -8.76
C ALA A 214 0.56 -6.60 -9.71
N LYS A 215 0.89 -7.65 -10.46
CA LYS A 215 1.96 -7.68 -11.47
C LYS A 215 1.35 -7.80 -12.85
N LEU A 216 2.01 -7.27 -13.86
CA LEU A 216 1.59 -7.49 -15.23
C LEU A 216 1.49 -8.99 -15.54
N PRO A 217 0.43 -9.45 -16.23
CA PRO A 217 -0.54 -8.67 -17.01
C PRO A 217 -1.81 -8.19 -16.27
N ASP A 218 -1.88 -8.24 -14.94
CA ASP A 218 -3.04 -7.74 -14.18
C ASP A 218 -3.38 -6.29 -14.60
N GLU A 219 -4.66 -6.02 -14.88
CA GLU A 219 -5.14 -4.71 -15.34
C GLU A 219 -4.77 -3.58 -14.37
N ARG A 220 -4.81 -3.87 -13.06
CA ARG A 220 -4.46 -2.88 -12.01
C ARG A 220 -3.00 -2.42 -12.12
N ALA A 221 -2.10 -3.31 -12.57
CA ALA A 221 -0.68 -2.98 -12.73
C ALA A 221 -0.39 -2.18 -14.00
N LYS A 222 -1.32 -2.11 -14.97
CA LYS A 222 -1.12 -1.36 -16.21
C LYS A 222 -0.91 0.12 -15.99
N GLY A 223 -1.54 0.70 -14.95
CA GLY A 223 -1.35 2.09 -14.56
C GLY A 223 0.08 2.44 -14.12
N CYS A 224 0.92 1.43 -13.84
CA CYS A 224 2.31 1.61 -13.48
C CYS A 224 3.28 1.64 -14.69
N LEU A 225 2.78 1.42 -15.91
CA LEU A 225 3.60 1.57 -17.11
C LEU A 225 3.76 3.06 -17.46
N ARG A 226 5.02 3.50 -17.68
CA ARG A 226 5.39 4.86 -18.09
C ARG A 226 5.97 4.86 -19.49
#